data_2553be1ac9f67e6422d57702b6cafe6b
#
_entry.id   2553be1ac9f67e6422d57702b6cafe6b
#
_cell.length_a   1.000
_cell.length_b   1.000
_cell.length_c   1.000
_cell.angle_alpha   90.00
_cell.angle_beta   90.00
_cell.angle_gamma   90.00
#
_symmetry.space_group_name_H-M   'P 1'
#
loop_
_entity.id
_entity.type
_entity.pdbx_description
1 polymer ?
#
loop_
_entity_poly.entity_id
_entity_poly.type
_entity_poly.pdbx_seq_one_letter_code
_entity_poly.pdbx_strand_id
1 'polypeptide(L)'
;MIHSYKLNGYNIVLDVGSGAVHAVDDLAYDVINLYETKSADEIVPICLEKFASEGITEEDIRDTISDVEELKESGKLFAPDTFEPMAGHLKAKTSGVVKALCLHIAHSCNLNCSYCFASQGKYHGERAVMSFEVGKRALDFLIENSGSRRNLEVDFFGGEPSLNFDVVRRLVEYARSIEKEKGKNFRFTYTTNGMILTDEMIEFLNKECHNVVLSLDGRKEVNDHFRVDYAGKGSYDTIVPNFQKLVESRGGKGYYVRGTYTHNNIDFSNDIFHIADLGFTELSMEPVVCAAGDPSELTPEDITVVMEQYEKLAELMIKKDKEGKPFTFYHYMIDLSGGPCIYKRISGCGSGTEYMAVTPWGDLYPCHQFVGEE
;
A
#
# COMPACT_ATOMS: atom_id res chain seq x y z
N MET A 1 9.19 7.26 23.13
CA MET A 1 8.08 8.18 22.71
C MET A 1 6.81 7.39 22.63
N ILE A 2 5.76 7.84 23.33
CA ILE A 2 4.43 7.26 23.33
C ILE A 2 3.50 8.09 22.43
N HIS A 3 2.67 7.43 21.65
CA HIS A 3 1.57 8.03 20.93
C HIS A 3 0.27 7.38 21.38
N SER A 4 -0.55 8.13 22.12
CA SER A 4 -1.81 7.68 22.69
C SER A 4 -3.00 8.39 22.04
N TYR A 5 -4.04 7.62 21.69
CA TYR A 5 -5.26 8.15 21.07
C TYR A 5 -6.46 7.25 21.35
N LYS A 6 -7.67 7.79 21.16
CA LYS A 6 -8.93 7.04 21.29
C LYS A 6 -9.54 6.86 19.90
N LEU A 7 -9.92 5.63 19.57
CA LEU A 7 -10.52 5.29 18.29
C LEU A 7 -11.52 4.14 18.46
N ASN A 8 -12.72 4.28 17.90
CA ASN A 8 -13.77 3.26 17.93
C ASN A 8 -14.06 2.65 19.32
N GLY A 9 -14.03 3.50 20.35
CA GLY A 9 -14.27 3.08 21.73
C GLY A 9 -13.08 2.38 22.41
N TYR A 10 -11.92 2.31 21.77
CA TYR A 10 -10.68 1.79 22.34
C TYR A 10 -9.71 2.91 22.70
N ASN A 11 -9.03 2.75 23.83
CA ASN A 11 -7.86 3.54 24.15
C ASN A 11 -6.63 2.81 23.64
N ILE A 12 -5.92 3.42 22.72
CA ILE A 12 -4.77 2.81 22.04
C ILE A 12 -3.51 3.57 22.43
N VAL A 13 -2.48 2.83 22.79
CA VAL A 13 -1.15 3.36 23.11
C VAL A 13 -0.12 2.66 22.24
N LEU A 14 0.55 3.43 21.39
CA LEU A 14 1.66 2.98 20.55
C LEU A 14 2.99 3.42 21.18
N ASP A 15 3.85 2.50 21.53
CA ASP A 15 5.25 2.80 21.84
C ASP A 15 6.09 2.81 20.55
N VAL A 16 6.48 4.00 20.13
CA VAL A 16 7.23 4.19 18.87
C VAL A 16 8.62 3.55 18.93
N GLY A 17 9.23 3.43 20.11
CA GLY A 17 10.54 2.81 20.29
C GLY A 17 10.54 1.30 20.02
N SER A 18 9.62 0.59 20.64
CA SER A 18 9.48 -0.88 20.47
C SER A 18 8.57 -1.27 19.31
N GLY A 19 7.64 -0.39 18.91
CA GLY A 19 6.55 -0.70 17.98
C GLY A 19 5.40 -1.48 18.62
N ALA A 20 5.38 -1.64 19.96
CA ALA A 20 4.30 -2.30 20.66
C ALA A 20 3.04 -1.44 20.64
N VAL A 21 1.89 -2.09 20.45
CA VAL A 21 0.56 -1.47 20.48
C VAL A 21 -0.25 -2.11 21.61
N HIS A 22 -0.77 -1.27 22.49
CA HIS A 22 -1.57 -1.68 23.63
C HIS A 22 -2.98 -1.13 23.49
N ALA A 23 -3.99 -1.98 23.71
CA ALA A 23 -5.37 -1.56 23.97
C ALA A 23 -5.58 -1.61 25.49
N VAL A 24 -5.96 -0.50 26.08
CA VAL A 24 -6.01 -0.34 27.54
C VAL A 24 -7.35 0.26 27.98
N ASP A 25 -7.70 0.12 29.25
CA ASP A 25 -8.84 0.80 29.85
C ASP A 25 -8.56 2.30 30.08
N ASP A 26 -9.56 3.02 30.57
CA ASP A 26 -9.45 4.46 30.79
C ASP A 26 -8.44 4.81 31.91
N LEU A 27 -8.34 3.98 32.96
CA LEU A 27 -7.39 4.19 34.04
C LEU A 27 -5.95 4.03 33.56
N ALA A 28 -5.64 2.91 32.90
CA ALA A 28 -4.30 2.66 32.36
C ALA A 28 -3.91 3.69 31.30
N TYR A 29 -4.86 4.15 30.47
CA TYR A 29 -4.63 5.21 29.50
C TYR A 29 -4.16 6.52 30.17
N ASP A 30 -4.83 6.92 31.24
CA ASP A 30 -4.46 8.14 31.97
C ASP A 30 -3.14 7.98 32.74
N VAL A 31 -2.95 6.84 33.40
CA VAL A 31 -1.69 6.53 34.11
C VAL A 31 -0.52 6.60 33.13
N ILE A 32 -0.60 5.96 31.96
CA ILE A 32 0.46 5.96 30.94
C ILE A 32 0.78 7.39 30.48
N ASN A 33 -0.24 8.22 30.23
CA ASN A 33 -0.04 9.59 29.77
C ASN A 33 0.59 10.51 30.84
N LEU A 34 0.46 10.19 32.12
CA LEU A 34 1.05 10.93 33.24
C LEU A 34 2.44 10.42 33.62
N TYR A 35 2.75 9.16 33.34
CA TYR A 35 3.87 8.40 33.87
C TYR A 35 5.26 9.03 33.61
N GLU A 36 5.49 9.64 32.44
CA GLU A 36 6.79 10.28 32.14
C GLU A 36 7.01 11.62 32.85
N THR A 37 5.93 12.27 33.32
CA THR A 37 5.98 13.63 33.82
C THR A 37 5.67 13.75 35.33
N LYS A 38 5.15 12.68 35.93
CA LYS A 38 4.69 12.66 37.31
C LYS A 38 5.17 11.39 38.04
N SER A 39 5.41 11.56 39.36
CA SER A 39 5.67 10.41 40.24
C SER A 39 4.36 9.64 40.55
N ALA A 40 4.50 8.41 41.05
CA ALA A 40 3.37 7.62 41.50
C ALA A 40 2.49 8.32 42.51
N ASP A 41 3.13 9.04 43.47
CA ASP A 41 2.42 9.80 44.53
C ASP A 41 1.67 11.05 44.01
N GLU A 42 2.04 11.55 42.81
CA GLU A 42 1.31 12.60 42.11
C GLU A 42 0.21 12.06 41.19
N ILE A 43 0.39 10.87 40.61
CA ILE A 43 -0.60 10.23 39.75
C ILE A 43 -1.81 9.77 40.55
N VAL A 44 -1.59 9.14 41.71
CA VAL A 44 -2.65 8.58 42.56
C VAL A 44 -3.76 9.59 42.85
N PRO A 45 -3.52 10.77 43.42
CA PRO A 45 -4.60 11.71 43.72
C PRO A 45 -5.31 12.24 42.48
N ILE A 46 -4.61 12.40 41.35
CA ILE A 46 -5.20 12.83 40.08
C ILE A 46 -6.20 11.81 39.57
N CYS A 47 -5.83 10.52 39.55
CA CYS A 47 -6.69 9.45 39.09
C CYS A 47 -7.85 9.21 40.08
N LEU A 48 -7.62 9.26 41.40
CA LEU A 48 -8.70 9.17 42.39
C LEU A 48 -9.76 10.26 42.20
N GLU A 49 -9.36 11.50 41.95
CA GLU A 49 -10.31 12.59 41.65
C GLU A 49 -11.07 12.34 40.36
N LYS A 50 -10.37 11.97 39.29
CA LYS A 50 -10.97 11.78 37.97
C LYS A 50 -11.97 10.61 37.93
N PHE A 51 -11.64 9.48 38.56
CA PHE A 51 -12.43 8.26 38.56
C PHE A 51 -13.28 8.08 39.84
N ALA A 52 -13.52 9.13 40.59
CA ALA A 52 -14.25 9.10 41.88
C ALA A 52 -15.66 8.45 41.75
N SER A 53 -16.32 8.57 40.57
CA SER A 53 -17.66 8.02 40.34
C SER A 53 -17.64 6.54 39.89
N GLU A 54 -16.47 5.98 39.59
CA GLU A 54 -16.32 4.63 39.05
C GLU A 54 -15.89 3.61 40.11
N GLY A 55 -15.63 4.10 41.34
CA GLY A 55 -15.28 3.26 42.49
C GLY A 55 -13.84 2.74 42.45
N ILE A 56 -12.97 3.34 41.65
CA ILE A 56 -11.55 3.03 41.56
C ILE A 56 -10.86 3.42 42.86
N THR A 57 -10.07 2.50 43.40
CA THR A 57 -9.33 2.68 44.67
C THR A 57 -7.87 3.11 44.45
N GLU A 58 -7.21 3.56 45.52
CA GLU A 58 -5.78 3.80 45.45
C GLU A 58 -4.97 2.54 45.09
N GLU A 59 -5.43 1.38 45.55
CA GLU A 59 -4.82 0.08 45.24
C GLU A 59 -4.88 -0.21 43.77
N ASP A 60 -6.03 -0.05 43.11
CA ASP A 60 -6.19 -0.23 41.66
C ASP A 60 -5.25 0.66 40.84
N ILE A 61 -5.07 1.93 41.28
CA ILE A 61 -4.18 2.85 40.59
C ILE A 61 -2.71 2.45 40.78
N ARG A 62 -2.31 2.02 41.97
CA ARG A 62 -0.94 1.58 42.24
C ARG A 62 -0.63 0.26 41.49
N ASP A 63 -1.57 -0.66 41.40
CA ASP A 63 -1.45 -1.89 40.59
C ASP A 63 -1.26 -1.53 39.10
N THR A 64 -2.07 -0.61 38.59
CA THR A 64 -1.92 -0.14 37.20
C THR A 64 -0.55 0.53 36.96
N ILE A 65 -0.03 1.30 37.93
CA ILE A 65 1.33 1.88 37.82
C ILE A 65 2.38 0.75 37.79
N SER A 66 2.22 -0.29 38.61
CA SER A 66 3.11 -1.45 38.61
C SER A 66 3.10 -2.19 37.28
N ASP A 67 1.93 -2.38 36.66
CA ASP A 67 1.80 -2.99 35.33
C ASP A 67 2.53 -2.14 34.26
N VAL A 68 2.43 -0.82 34.35
CA VAL A 68 3.16 0.11 33.46
C VAL A 68 4.69 -0.02 33.64
N GLU A 69 5.15 -0.17 34.90
CA GLU A 69 6.58 -0.40 35.21
C GLU A 69 7.06 -1.75 34.63
N GLU A 70 6.28 -2.81 34.75
CA GLU A 70 6.59 -4.13 34.16
C GLU A 70 6.70 -4.04 32.63
N LEU A 71 5.76 -3.36 31.96
CA LEU A 71 5.81 -3.14 30.52
C LEU A 71 7.06 -2.33 30.11
N LYS A 72 7.45 -1.35 30.90
CA LYS A 72 8.67 -0.55 30.69
C LYS A 72 9.92 -1.39 30.87
N GLU A 73 10.02 -2.20 31.93
CA GLU A 73 11.15 -3.08 32.16
C GLU A 73 11.30 -4.15 31.09
N SER A 74 10.17 -4.66 30.58
CA SER A 74 10.15 -5.62 29.45
C SER A 74 10.44 -4.96 28.08
N GLY A 75 10.62 -3.64 28.02
CA GLY A 75 10.91 -2.88 26.82
C GLY A 75 9.74 -2.79 25.82
N LYS A 76 8.50 -2.92 26.32
CA LYS A 76 7.27 -2.84 25.52
C LYS A 76 6.54 -1.50 25.67
N LEU A 77 6.97 -0.68 26.61
CA LEU A 77 6.44 0.66 26.85
C LEU A 77 7.60 1.59 27.25
N PHE A 78 7.57 2.84 26.80
CA PHE A 78 8.66 3.81 27.02
C PHE A 78 10.05 3.31 26.59
N ALA A 79 10.08 2.45 25.56
CA ALA A 79 11.33 1.90 25.06
C ALA A 79 12.23 2.99 24.44
N PRO A 80 13.55 2.93 24.66
CA PRO A 80 14.49 3.85 24.02
C PRO A 80 14.55 3.60 22.51
N ASP A 81 14.77 4.66 21.73
CA ASP A 81 15.06 4.50 20.29
C ASP A 81 16.51 4.01 20.13
N THR A 82 16.67 2.69 19.96
CA THR A 82 17.99 2.06 19.77
C THR A 82 18.53 2.23 18.35
N PHE A 83 17.71 2.72 17.39
CA PHE A 83 18.08 2.88 15.99
C PHE A 83 18.60 4.28 15.65
N GLU A 84 18.27 5.29 16.44
CA GLU A 84 18.70 6.67 16.21
C GLU A 84 20.22 6.79 15.99
N PRO A 85 21.10 6.17 16.80
CA PRO A 85 22.55 6.23 16.58
C PRO A 85 23.00 5.51 15.28
N MET A 86 22.18 4.61 14.75
CA MET A 86 22.50 3.80 13.58
C MET A 86 21.95 4.41 12.27
N ALA A 87 21.09 5.42 12.34
CA ALA A 87 20.38 5.98 11.19
C ALA A 87 21.30 6.38 10.04
N GLY A 88 22.42 7.04 10.33
CA GLY A 88 23.41 7.43 9.31
C GLY A 88 24.08 6.24 8.61
N HIS A 89 24.35 5.16 9.34
CA HIS A 89 24.96 3.95 8.78
C HIS A 89 23.98 3.13 7.92
N LEU A 90 22.69 3.12 8.30
CA LEU A 90 21.66 2.41 7.55
C LEU A 90 21.38 3.10 6.23
N LYS A 91 21.34 4.44 6.19
CA LYS A 91 21.20 5.20 4.95
C LYS A 91 22.34 4.92 3.97
N ALA A 92 23.57 4.84 4.45
CA ALA A 92 24.73 4.48 3.61
C ALA A 92 24.64 3.05 3.03
N LYS A 93 24.02 2.10 3.75
CA LYS A 93 23.81 0.73 3.28
C LYS A 93 22.67 0.59 2.26
N THR A 94 21.70 1.48 2.27
CA THR A 94 20.58 1.50 1.29
C THR A 94 20.92 2.32 0.04
N SER A 95 21.91 3.21 0.13
CA SER A 95 22.37 4.02 -1.00
C SER A 95 23.04 3.16 -2.08
N GLY A 96 22.55 3.29 -3.31
CA GLY A 96 23.18 2.70 -4.50
C GLY A 96 22.85 1.22 -4.76
N VAL A 97 21.85 0.63 -4.08
CA VAL A 97 21.37 -0.73 -4.39
C VAL A 97 19.96 -0.66 -4.98
N VAL A 98 19.86 -0.82 -6.28
CA VAL A 98 18.56 -0.90 -6.96
C VAL A 98 17.94 -2.26 -6.71
N LYS A 99 16.71 -2.26 -6.20
CA LYS A 99 15.96 -3.51 -5.91
C LYS A 99 14.78 -3.75 -6.85
N ALA A 100 14.25 -2.67 -7.43
CA ALA A 100 13.03 -2.73 -8.23
C ALA A 100 13.05 -1.74 -9.39
N LEU A 101 12.43 -2.13 -10.50
CA LEU A 101 12.12 -1.26 -11.63
C LEU A 101 10.64 -1.35 -11.99
N CYS A 102 10.05 -0.20 -12.30
CA CYS A 102 8.76 -0.08 -12.95
C CYS A 102 8.98 0.16 -14.45
N LEU A 103 8.71 -0.83 -15.27
CA LEU A 103 8.86 -0.73 -16.72
C LEU A 103 7.56 -0.21 -17.34
N HIS A 104 7.60 0.99 -17.91
CA HIS A 104 6.49 1.53 -18.68
C HIS A 104 6.44 0.85 -20.06
N ILE A 105 5.76 -0.29 -20.11
CA ILE A 105 5.64 -1.13 -21.31
C ILE A 105 4.95 -0.38 -22.44
N ALA A 106 4.00 0.50 -22.10
CA ALA A 106 3.32 1.36 -23.07
C ALA A 106 3.02 2.74 -22.49
N HIS A 107 3.42 3.79 -23.17
CA HIS A 107 2.90 5.15 -23.03
C HIS A 107 1.65 5.30 -23.91
N SER A 108 0.70 4.41 -23.75
CA SER A 108 -0.61 4.38 -24.40
C SER A 108 -1.58 3.59 -23.54
N CYS A 109 -2.87 3.95 -23.58
CA CYS A 109 -3.92 3.22 -22.88
C CYS A 109 -5.14 3.10 -23.77
N ASN A 110 -5.92 2.04 -23.60
CA ASN A 110 -7.21 1.81 -24.26
C ASN A 110 -8.40 2.36 -23.44
N LEU A 111 -8.15 2.91 -22.24
CA LEU A 111 -9.11 3.67 -21.47
C LEU A 111 -8.75 5.16 -21.45
N ASN A 112 -9.76 6.00 -21.18
CA ASN A 112 -9.69 7.44 -21.10
C ASN A 112 -10.16 7.92 -19.70
N CYS A 113 -9.55 7.34 -18.64
CA CYS A 113 -9.93 7.64 -17.26
C CYS A 113 -9.73 9.13 -16.94
N SER A 114 -10.78 9.79 -16.38
CA SER A 114 -10.76 11.23 -16.16
C SER A 114 -9.73 11.69 -15.12
N TYR A 115 -9.51 10.94 -14.05
CA TYR A 115 -8.53 11.25 -12.98
C TYR A 115 -7.11 10.75 -13.26
N CYS A 116 -6.81 10.25 -14.47
CA CYS A 116 -5.54 9.57 -14.73
C CYS A 116 -4.33 10.49 -14.63
N PHE A 117 -3.52 10.33 -13.58
CA PHE A 117 -2.27 11.07 -13.39
C PHE A 117 -1.29 10.90 -14.55
N ALA A 118 -1.36 9.77 -15.28
CA ALA A 118 -0.51 9.47 -16.43
C ALA A 118 -1.06 10.05 -17.75
N SER A 119 -1.99 11.00 -17.72
CA SER A 119 -2.61 11.62 -18.92
C SER A 119 -3.07 10.56 -19.94
N GLN A 120 -3.86 9.60 -19.49
CA GLN A 120 -4.32 8.44 -20.26
C GLN A 120 -3.16 7.63 -20.87
N GLY A 121 -2.11 7.49 -20.09
CA GLY A 121 -0.91 6.74 -20.41
C GLY A 121 0.14 7.51 -21.23
N LYS A 122 -0.08 8.76 -21.60
CA LYS A 122 0.90 9.56 -22.36
C LYS A 122 1.97 10.20 -21.48
N TYR A 123 1.73 10.31 -20.18
CA TYR A 123 2.64 10.96 -19.22
C TYR A 123 3.06 12.36 -19.69
N HIS A 124 2.09 13.18 -20.12
CA HIS A 124 2.25 14.52 -20.68
C HIS A 124 3.13 14.59 -21.95
N GLY A 125 3.57 13.44 -22.49
CA GLY A 125 4.43 13.34 -23.67
C GLY A 125 3.77 12.62 -24.85
N GLU A 126 4.59 11.97 -25.66
CA GLU A 126 4.18 11.23 -26.85
C GLU A 126 3.73 9.80 -26.52
N ARG A 127 2.88 9.23 -27.37
CA ARG A 127 2.53 7.81 -27.31
C ARG A 127 3.67 6.96 -27.84
N ALA A 128 4.04 5.93 -27.10
CA ALA A 128 5.10 4.99 -27.45
C ALA A 128 4.81 3.61 -26.83
N VAL A 129 5.51 2.60 -27.32
CA VAL A 129 5.60 1.29 -26.71
C VAL A 129 7.06 0.91 -26.52
N MET A 130 7.40 0.27 -25.42
CA MET A 130 8.76 -0.16 -25.12
C MET A 130 9.24 -1.21 -26.12
N SER A 131 10.43 -1.04 -26.67
CA SER A 131 11.06 -2.11 -27.43
C SER A 131 11.63 -3.19 -26.51
N PHE A 132 11.80 -4.41 -27.04
CA PHE A 132 12.47 -5.46 -26.28
C PHE A 132 13.88 -5.05 -25.85
N GLU A 133 14.62 -4.35 -26.70
CA GLU A 133 16.00 -3.91 -26.49
C GLU A 133 16.08 -2.95 -25.29
N VAL A 134 15.16 -1.99 -25.20
CA VAL A 134 15.07 -1.06 -24.06
C VAL A 134 14.74 -1.80 -22.78
N GLY A 135 13.72 -2.66 -22.79
CA GLY A 135 13.35 -3.45 -21.62
C GLY A 135 14.46 -4.41 -21.17
N LYS A 136 15.13 -5.06 -22.13
CA LYS A 136 16.30 -5.91 -21.85
C LYS A 136 17.41 -5.11 -21.19
N ARG A 137 17.75 -3.94 -21.72
CA ARG A 137 18.78 -3.05 -21.12
C ARG A 137 18.40 -2.61 -19.71
N ALA A 138 17.12 -2.36 -19.46
CA ALA A 138 16.63 -2.05 -18.11
C ALA A 138 16.82 -3.23 -17.14
N LEU A 139 16.55 -4.46 -17.56
CA LEU A 139 16.80 -5.67 -16.73
C LEU A 139 18.31 -5.86 -16.47
N ASP A 140 19.16 -5.65 -17.48
CA ASP A 140 20.62 -5.70 -17.31
C ASP A 140 21.08 -4.63 -16.31
N PHE A 141 20.57 -3.38 -16.42
CA PHE A 141 20.84 -2.31 -15.47
C PHE A 141 20.44 -2.68 -14.05
N LEU A 142 19.26 -3.29 -13.84
CA LEU A 142 18.81 -3.75 -12.54
C LEU A 142 19.78 -4.78 -11.95
N ILE A 143 20.25 -5.74 -12.74
CA ILE A 143 21.23 -6.74 -12.31
C ILE A 143 22.55 -6.06 -11.92
N GLU A 144 23.08 -5.19 -12.79
CA GLU A 144 24.35 -4.51 -12.61
C GLU A 144 24.37 -3.65 -11.33
N ASN A 145 23.23 -3.04 -10.97
CA ASN A 145 23.11 -2.10 -9.85
C ASN A 145 22.47 -2.69 -8.58
N SER A 146 22.18 -3.99 -8.57
CA SER A 146 21.52 -4.67 -7.42
C SER A 146 22.51 -5.26 -6.41
N GLY A 147 23.80 -5.15 -6.63
CA GLY A 147 24.84 -5.70 -5.74
C GLY A 147 24.63 -7.19 -5.43
N SER A 148 24.70 -7.55 -4.18
CA SER A 148 24.50 -8.93 -3.70
C SER A 148 23.02 -9.32 -3.54
N ARG A 149 22.06 -8.41 -3.81
CA ARG A 149 20.63 -8.70 -3.67
C ARG A 149 20.20 -9.78 -4.65
N ARG A 150 19.61 -10.86 -4.13
CA ARG A 150 19.14 -11.99 -4.94
C ARG A 150 17.78 -11.71 -5.58
N ASN A 151 16.79 -11.23 -4.77
CA ASN A 151 15.43 -11.02 -5.23
C ASN A 151 15.30 -9.61 -5.82
N LEU A 152 14.87 -9.53 -7.07
CA LEU A 152 14.68 -8.31 -7.84
C LEU A 152 13.21 -8.21 -8.25
N GLU A 153 12.62 -7.03 -8.05
CA GLU A 153 11.21 -6.79 -8.39
C GLU A 153 11.13 -6.05 -9.73
N VAL A 154 10.21 -6.45 -10.59
CA VAL A 154 9.93 -5.78 -11.86
C VAL A 154 8.44 -5.63 -12.04
N ASP A 155 7.98 -4.38 -12.12
CA ASP A 155 6.58 -4.06 -12.35
C ASP A 155 6.37 -3.73 -13.83
N PHE A 156 5.52 -4.47 -14.51
CA PHE A 156 5.03 -4.11 -15.84
C PHE A 156 3.85 -3.17 -15.70
N PHE A 157 4.06 -1.94 -16.12
CA PHE A 157 3.18 -0.80 -15.89
C PHE A 157 3.10 0.12 -17.13
N GLY A 158 2.65 1.35 -16.95
CA GLY A 158 2.58 2.41 -17.95
C GLY A 158 1.15 2.93 -18.11
N GLY A 159 0.68 3.08 -19.33
CA GLY A 159 -0.73 3.29 -19.62
C GLY A 159 -1.49 1.98 -19.46
N GLU A 160 -1.38 1.09 -20.44
CA GLU A 160 -1.88 -0.29 -20.33
C GLU A 160 -0.87 -1.26 -20.94
N PRO A 161 -0.18 -2.08 -20.13
CA PRO A 161 0.86 -2.97 -20.63
C PRO A 161 0.33 -4.09 -21.56
N SER A 162 -0.96 -4.42 -21.49
CA SER A 162 -1.57 -5.40 -22.41
C SER A 162 -1.49 -5.00 -23.88
N LEU A 163 -1.31 -3.71 -24.17
CA LEU A 163 -1.14 -3.22 -25.55
C LEU A 163 0.20 -3.64 -26.17
N ASN A 164 1.14 -4.10 -25.37
CA ASN A 164 2.47 -4.53 -25.80
C ASN A 164 2.90 -5.82 -25.09
N PHE A 165 1.96 -6.75 -24.94
CA PHE A 165 2.16 -7.96 -24.14
C PHE A 165 3.24 -8.89 -24.68
N ASP A 166 3.49 -8.91 -25.99
CA ASP A 166 4.58 -9.70 -26.60
C ASP A 166 5.95 -9.31 -26.03
N VAL A 167 6.19 -8.02 -25.82
CA VAL A 167 7.42 -7.56 -25.17
C VAL A 167 7.49 -8.01 -23.73
N VAL A 168 6.38 -7.99 -22.98
CA VAL A 168 6.33 -8.51 -21.62
C VAL A 168 6.78 -9.98 -21.57
N ARG A 169 6.21 -10.82 -22.46
CA ARG A 169 6.60 -12.25 -22.56
C ARG A 169 8.10 -12.42 -22.80
N ARG A 170 8.61 -11.74 -23.81
CA ARG A 170 10.03 -11.81 -24.18
C ARG A 170 10.96 -11.33 -23.07
N LEU A 171 10.58 -10.29 -22.31
CA LEU A 171 11.35 -9.81 -21.17
C LEU A 171 11.37 -10.82 -20.03
N VAL A 172 10.23 -11.45 -19.72
CA VAL A 172 10.15 -12.51 -18.71
C VAL A 172 11.00 -13.71 -19.13
N GLU A 173 10.90 -14.16 -20.37
CA GLU A 173 11.72 -15.26 -20.91
C GLU A 173 13.22 -14.94 -20.81
N TYR A 174 13.61 -13.73 -21.19
CA TYR A 174 14.99 -13.26 -21.04
C TYR A 174 15.45 -13.31 -19.58
N ALA A 175 14.69 -12.73 -18.67
CA ALA A 175 15.02 -12.71 -17.25
C ALA A 175 15.22 -14.14 -16.69
N ARG A 176 14.27 -15.05 -16.98
CA ARG A 176 14.35 -16.45 -16.57
C ARG A 176 15.60 -17.15 -17.12
N SER A 177 16.00 -16.83 -18.36
CA SER A 177 17.15 -17.44 -19.00
C SER A 177 18.49 -17.11 -18.33
N ILE A 178 18.58 -15.93 -17.67
CA ILE A 178 19.82 -15.44 -17.07
C ILE A 178 19.85 -15.54 -15.53
N GLU A 179 18.73 -15.81 -14.86
CA GLU A 179 18.59 -15.85 -13.39
C GLU A 179 19.67 -16.71 -12.73
N LYS A 180 19.86 -17.93 -13.25
CA LYS A 180 20.81 -18.89 -12.67
C LYS A 180 22.25 -18.40 -12.80
N GLU A 181 22.63 -17.91 -13.97
CA GLU A 181 23.97 -17.40 -14.24
C GLU A 181 24.30 -16.19 -13.37
N LYS A 182 23.36 -15.27 -13.26
CA LYS A 182 23.53 -14.01 -12.49
C LYS A 182 23.30 -14.16 -10.98
N GLY A 183 22.83 -15.33 -10.51
CA GLY A 183 22.48 -15.57 -9.12
C GLY A 183 21.30 -14.70 -8.63
N LYS A 184 20.39 -14.34 -9.54
CA LYS A 184 19.22 -13.49 -9.28
C LYS A 184 17.94 -14.32 -9.31
N ASN A 185 16.86 -13.72 -8.78
CA ASN A 185 15.51 -14.26 -8.82
C ASN A 185 14.56 -13.10 -9.08
N PHE A 186 13.96 -13.05 -10.27
CA PHE A 186 13.02 -11.99 -10.63
C PHE A 186 11.61 -12.31 -10.14
N ARG A 187 10.98 -11.33 -9.51
CA ARG A 187 9.59 -11.34 -9.09
C ARG A 187 8.85 -10.30 -9.90
N PHE A 188 7.93 -10.76 -10.75
CA PHE A 188 7.18 -9.90 -11.64
C PHE A 188 5.84 -9.52 -11.02
N THR A 189 5.50 -8.24 -11.11
CA THR A 189 4.16 -7.70 -10.90
C THR A 189 3.61 -7.19 -12.24
N TYR A 190 2.32 -7.38 -12.46
CA TYR A 190 1.65 -6.92 -13.66
C TYR A 190 0.41 -6.11 -13.29
N THR A 191 0.38 -4.83 -13.68
CA THR A 191 -0.76 -3.94 -13.41
C THR A 191 -1.58 -3.76 -14.68
N THR A 192 -2.88 -4.02 -14.62
CA THR A 192 -3.76 -3.93 -15.80
C THR A 192 -5.13 -3.35 -15.48
N ASN A 193 -5.72 -2.67 -16.46
CA ASN A 193 -7.11 -2.24 -16.44
C ASN A 193 -8.10 -3.34 -16.82
N GLY A 194 -7.63 -4.52 -17.25
CA GLY A 194 -8.46 -5.70 -17.52
C GLY A 194 -9.27 -5.70 -18.79
N MET A 195 -9.23 -4.66 -19.61
CA MET A 195 -9.99 -4.59 -20.87
C MET A 195 -9.54 -5.63 -21.88
N ILE A 196 -8.26 -5.99 -21.87
CA ILE A 196 -7.67 -7.00 -22.75
C ILE A 196 -7.01 -8.06 -21.87
N LEU A 197 -7.75 -9.09 -21.47
CA LEU A 197 -7.26 -10.26 -20.76
C LEU A 197 -7.74 -11.52 -21.48
N THR A 198 -6.91 -12.01 -22.40
CA THR A 198 -7.18 -13.29 -23.09
C THR A 198 -6.82 -14.47 -22.17
N ASP A 199 -7.31 -15.66 -22.50
CA ASP A 199 -6.99 -16.89 -21.77
C ASP A 199 -5.48 -17.17 -21.77
N GLU A 200 -4.81 -16.93 -22.89
CA GLU A 200 -3.35 -17.06 -23.00
C GLU A 200 -2.62 -16.08 -22.05
N MET A 201 -3.08 -14.84 -21.97
CA MET A 201 -2.52 -13.86 -21.03
C MET A 201 -2.75 -14.28 -19.57
N ILE A 202 -3.94 -14.73 -19.23
CA ILE A 202 -4.27 -15.21 -17.89
C ILE A 202 -3.36 -16.38 -17.50
N GLU A 203 -3.19 -17.37 -18.39
CA GLU A 203 -2.31 -18.51 -18.14
C GLU A 203 -0.86 -18.06 -17.91
N PHE A 204 -0.35 -17.17 -18.76
CA PHE A 204 1.00 -16.61 -18.63
C PHE A 204 1.17 -15.85 -17.32
N LEU A 205 0.26 -14.93 -16.98
CA LEU A 205 0.31 -14.15 -15.75
C LEU A 205 0.26 -15.04 -14.49
N ASN A 206 -0.57 -16.09 -14.53
CA ASN A 206 -0.68 -17.05 -13.44
C ASN A 206 0.57 -17.92 -13.30
N LYS A 207 1.29 -18.19 -14.39
CA LYS A 207 2.53 -18.94 -14.36
C LYS A 207 3.72 -18.09 -13.89
N GLU A 208 3.91 -16.92 -14.46
CA GLU A 208 5.15 -16.15 -14.38
C GLU A 208 5.10 -14.99 -13.38
N CYS A 209 3.93 -14.37 -13.15
CA CYS A 209 3.82 -13.22 -12.26
C CYS A 209 3.56 -13.63 -10.82
N HIS A 210 4.40 -13.11 -9.93
CA HIS A 210 4.26 -13.27 -8.50
C HIS A 210 3.00 -12.56 -7.99
N ASN A 211 2.74 -11.38 -8.53
CA ASN A 211 1.59 -10.56 -8.19
C ASN A 211 0.91 -9.97 -9.44
N VAL A 212 -0.39 -9.71 -9.36
CA VAL A 212 -1.16 -9.00 -10.39
C VAL A 212 -2.02 -7.93 -9.72
N VAL A 213 -1.97 -6.72 -10.24
CA VAL A 213 -2.75 -5.57 -9.79
C VAL A 213 -3.89 -5.32 -10.76
N LEU A 214 -5.11 -5.35 -10.26
CA LEU A 214 -6.35 -5.30 -11.03
C LEU A 214 -7.05 -3.96 -10.76
N SER A 215 -7.12 -3.10 -11.75
CA SER A 215 -7.64 -1.74 -11.59
C SER A 215 -9.17 -1.70 -11.65
N LEU A 216 -9.84 -1.52 -10.51
CA LEU A 216 -11.30 -1.43 -10.38
C LEU A 216 -11.65 -0.46 -9.24
N ASP A 217 -12.50 0.54 -9.51
CA ASP A 217 -12.80 1.59 -8.53
C ASP A 217 -14.01 1.28 -7.63
N GLY A 218 -14.67 0.14 -7.82
CA GLY A 218 -15.78 -0.25 -6.95
C GLY A 218 -17.09 -0.51 -7.68
N ARG A 219 -18.17 0.10 -7.21
CA ARG A 219 -19.50 -0.02 -7.80
C ARG A 219 -19.48 0.35 -9.27
N LYS A 220 -20.38 -0.24 -10.06
CA LYS A 220 -20.43 -0.03 -11.51
C LYS A 220 -20.54 1.44 -11.89
N GLU A 221 -21.44 2.18 -11.22
CA GLU A 221 -21.65 3.59 -11.47
C GLU A 221 -20.42 4.44 -11.17
N VAL A 222 -19.64 4.08 -10.14
CA VAL A 222 -18.37 4.75 -9.79
C VAL A 222 -17.30 4.41 -10.80
N ASN A 223 -17.08 3.13 -11.06
CA ASN A 223 -16.09 2.70 -12.03
C ASN A 223 -16.35 3.29 -13.42
N ASP A 224 -17.59 3.22 -13.91
CA ASP A 224 -17.95 3.66 -15.25
C ASP A 224 -18.11 5.20 -15.36
N HIS A 225 -18.13 5.93 -14.25
CA HIS A 225 -17.97 7.37 -14.25
C HIS A 225 -16.54 7.80 -14.62
N PHE A 226 -15.55 7.08 -14.12
CA PHE A 226 -14.14 7.44 -14.30
C PHE A 226 -13.46 6.65 -15.43
N ARG A 227 -13.66 5.33 -15.47
CA ARG A 227 -12.93 4.38 -16.33
C ARG A 227 -13.72 4.05 -17.58
N VAL A 228 -13.78 5.01 -18.50
CA VAL A 228 -14.43 4.86 -19.80
C VAL A 228 -13.41 4.62 -20.91
N ASP A 229 -13.87 4.03 -22.02
CA ASP A 229 -13.10 4.00 -23.25
C ASP A 229 -13.16 5.36 -23.99
N TYR A 230 -12.49 5.46 -25.14
CA TYR A 230 -12.47 6.69 -25.95
C TYR A 230 -13.84 7.00 -26.62
N ALA A 231 -14.79 6.07 -26.59
CA ALA A 231 -16.18 6.29 -27.04
C ALA A 231 -17.10 6.68 -25.86
N GLY A 232 -16.56 6.79 -24.62
CA GLY A 232 -17.34 7.10 -23.42
C GLY A 232 -18.09 5.91 -22.84
N LYS A 233 -17.82 4.69 -23.27
CA LYS A 233 -18.44 3.46 -22.74
C LYS A 233 -17.68 3.03 -21.47
N GLY A 234 -18.43 2.72 -20.41
CA GLY A 234 -17.91 2.17 -19.17
C GLY A 234 -17.21 0.82 -19.34
N SER A 235 -16.26 0.54 -18.48
CA SER A 235 -15.41 -0.66 -18.56
C SER A 235 -15.87 -1.80 -17.65
N TYR A 236 -16.70 -1.53 -16.63
CA TYR A 236 -17.06 -2.46 -15.56
C TYR A 236 -17.51 -3.83 -16.04
N ASP A 237 -18.50 -3.87 -16.97
CA ASP A 237 -19.09 -5.14 -17.46
C ASP A 237 -18.08 -6.01 -18.23
N THR A 238 -16.98 -5.44 -18.71
CA THR A 238 -15.88 -6.15 -19.36
C THR A 238 -14.84 -6.61 -18.36
N ILE A 239 -14.41 -5.72 -17.42
CA ILE A 239 -13.26 -6.01 -16.59
C ILE A 239 -13.58 -6.93 -15.41
N VAL A 240 -14.76 -6.85 -14.81
CA VAL A 240 -15.11 -7.67 -13.63
C VAL A 240 -15.08 -9.17 -13.97
N PRO A 241 -15.74 -9.67 -15.04
CA PRO A 241 -15.65 -11.08 -15.40
C PRO A 241 -14.21 -11.53 -15.72
N ASN A 242 -13.43 -10.68 -16.38
CA ASN A 242 -12.03 -10.96 -16.69
C ASN A 242 -11.19 -11.11 -15.41
N PHE A 243 -11.39 -10.23 -14.43
CA PHE A 243 -10.69 -10.28 -13.14
C PHE A 243 -11.09 -11.49 -12.31
N GLN A 244 -12.38 -11.82 -12.25
CA GLN A 244 -12.85 -13.02 -11.56
C GLN A 244 -12.22 -14.28 -12.17
N LYS A 245 -12.22 -14.42 -13.48
CA LYS A 245 -11.59 -15.55 -14.18
C LYS A 245 -10.09 -15.66 -13.87
N LEU A 246 -9.38 -14.52 -13.87
CA LEU A 246 -7.96 -14.50 -13.55
C LEU A 246 -7.73 -14.94 -12.11
N VAL A 247 -8.46 -14.38 -11.14
CA VAL A 247 -8.28 -14.67 -9.72
C VAL A 247 -8.63 -16.11 -9.38
N GLU A 248 -9.74 -16.64 -9.88
CA GLU A 248 -10.14 -18.03 -9.70
C GLU A 248 -9.07 -19.02 -10.19
N SER A 249 -8.42 -18.70 -11.31
CA SER A 249 -7.38 -19.54 -11.90
C SER A 249 -5.99 -19.38 -11.28
N ARG A 250 -5.77 -18.40 -10.38
CA ARG A 250 -4.44 -18.16 -9.76
C ARG A 250 -4.04 -19.18 -8.70
N GLY A 251 -4.99 -19.94 -8.14
CA GLY A 251 -4.67 -20.98 -7.14
C GLY A 251 -4.01 -20.43 -5.88
N GLY A 252 -4.46 -19.28 -5.39
CA GLY A 252 -3.95 -18.65 -4.16
C GLY A 252 -2.67 -17.81 -4.33
N LYS A 253 -2.17 -17.60 -5.55
CA LYS A 253 -1.06 -16.67 -5.79
C LYS A 253 -1.49 -15.22 -5.60
N GLY A 254 -0.52 -14.36 -5.23
CA GLY A 254 -0.75 -12.96 -4.92
C GLY A 254 -1.44 -12.16 -6.03
N TYR A 255 -2.45 -11.42 -5.64
CA TYR A 255 -3.10 -10.37 -6.44
C TYR A 255 -3.62 -9.30 -5.48
N TYR A 256 -4.00 -8.16 -6.00
CA TYR A 256 -4.94 -7.28 -5.33
C TYR A 256 -5.71 -6.43 -6.34
N VAL A 257 -6.95 -6.13 -5.96
CA VAL A 257 -7.78 -5.16 -6.68
C VAL A 257 -7.44 -3.78 -6.12
N ARG A 258 -7.08 -2.86 -7.02
CA ARG A 258 -6.71 -1.49 -6.66
C ARG A 258 -7.66 -0.50 -7.29
N GLY A 259 -8.37 0.24 -6.44
CA GLY A 259 -9.21 1.35 -6.83
C GLY A 259 -8.64 2.72 -6.45
N THR A 260 -9.33 3.75 -6.88
CA THR A 260 -9.02 5.14 -6.55
C THR A 260 -10.28 5.81 -6.01
N TYR A 261 -10.18 6.51 -4.89
CA TYR A 261 -11.25 7.37 -4.42
C TYR A 261 -10.89 8.85 -4.62
N THR A 262 -11.91 9.64 -4.86
CA THR A 262 -11.83 11.06 -5.22
C THR A 262 -12.85 11.83 -4.41
N HIS A 263 -12.90 13.14 -4.56
CA HIS A 263 -14.02 13.96 -4.08
C HIS A 263 -15.40 13.42 -4.54
N ASN A 264 -15.48 12.82 -5.73
CA ASN A 264 -16.76 12.39 -6.33
C ASN A 264 -17.23 11.00 -5.87
N ASN A 265 -16.40 10.20 -5.22
CA ASN A 265 -16.76 8.90 -4.59
C ASN A 265 -16.17 8.78 -3.19
N ILE A 266 -16.38 9.82 -2.40
CA ILE A 266 -15.83 9.92 -1.04
C ILE A 266 -16.37 8.85 -0.10
N ASP A 267 -17.53 8.24 -0.43
CA ASP A 267 -18.13 7.10 0.27
C ASP A 267 -17.49 5.75 -0.10
N PHE A 268 -16.19 5.76 -0.34
CA PHE A 268 -15.39 4.68 -0.92
C PHE A 268 -15.45 3.35 -0.13
N SER A 269 -15.83 3.37 1.15
CA SER A 269 -16.05 2.12 1.88
C SER A 269 -17.13 1.26 1.20
N ASN A 270 -18.15 1.86 0.60
CA ASN A 270 -19.17 1.14 -0.15
C ASN A 270 -18.62 0.49 -1.42
N ASP A 271 -17.60 1.11 -2.04
CA ASP A 271 -16.91 0.58 -3.21
C ASP A 271 -16.03 -0.63 -2.83
N ILE A 272 -15.34 -0.55 -1.70
CA ILE A 272 -14.55 -1.67 -1.15
C ILE A 272 -15.47 -2.86 -0.83
N PHE A 273 -16.64 -2.61 -0.24
CA PHE A 273 -17.61 -3.68 0.05
C PHE A 273 -18.14 -4.32 -1.20
N HIS A 274 -18.46 -3.52 -2.18
CA HIS A 274 -18.89 -4.03 -3.47
C HIS A 274 -17.85 -4.96 -4.09
N ILE A 275 -16.58 -4.56 -4.07
CA ILE A 275 -15.47 -5.40 -4.58
C ILE A 275 -15.36 -6.69 -3.75
N ALA A 276 -15.47 -6.62 -2.42
CA ALA A 276 -15.46 -7.81 -1.55
C ALA A 276 -16.65 -8.74 -1.84
N ASP A 277 -17.84 -8.20 -2.09
CA ASP A 277 -19.03 -8.98 -2.43
C ASP A 277 -18.97 -9.62 -3.82
N LEU A 278 -18.12 -9.11 -4.73
CA LEU A 278 -17.77 -9.77 -6.00
C LEU A 278 -16.85 -11.00 -5.82
N GLY A 279 -16.38 -11.27 -4.60
CA GLY A 279 -15.53 -12.40 -4.25
C GLY A 279 -14.03 -12.10 -4.24
N PHE A 280 -13.62 -10.85 -4.36
CA PHE A 280 -12.22 -10.45 -4.21
C PHE A 280 -11.86 -10.28 -2.74
N THR A 281 -10.71 -10.83 -2.33
CA THR A 281 -10.27 -10.85 -0.93
C THR A 281 -9.05 -10.00 -0.63
N GLU A 282 -8.34 -9.52 -1.65
CA GLU A 282 -7.15 -8.69 -1.52
C GLU A 282 -7.41 -7.32 -2.13
N LEU A 283 -7.63 -6.30 -1.30
CA LEU A 283 -8.15 -5.00 -1.72
C LEU A 283 -7.23 -3.85 -1.31
N SER A 284 -7.12 -2.86 -2.19
CA SER A 284 -6.48 -1.57 -1.93
C SER A 284 -7.29 -0.46 -2.59
N MET A 285 -7.40 0.69 -1.94
CA MET A 285 -8.02 1.86 -2.53
C MET A 285 -7.27 3.11 -2.08
N GLU A 286 -6.75 3.85 -3.06
CA GLU A 286 -5.85 4.96 -2.82
C GLU A 286 -6.55 6.30 -3.07
N PRO A 287 -6.19 7.38 -2.36
CA PRO A 287 -6.63 8.70 -2.72
C PRO A 287 -6.12 9.09 -4.10
N VAL A 288 -6.92 9.86 -4.83
CA VAL A 288 -6.51 10.40 -6.12
C VAL A 288 -5.27 11.28 -5.98
N VAL A 289 -4.36 11.17 -6.96
CA VAL A 289 -3.24 12.09 -7.14
C VAL A 289 -3.54 12.93 -8.38
N CYS A 290 -3.77 14.22 -8.17
CA CYS A 290 -4.14 15.17 -9.23
C CYS A 290 -3.57 16.55 -8.93
N ALA A 291 -3.62 17.45 -9.92
CA ALA A 291 -3.23 18.84 -9.73
C ALA A 291 -4.25 19.60 -8.85
N ALA A 292 -3.79 20.65 -8.17
CA ALA A 292 -4.68 21.51 -7.40
C ALA A 292 -5.75 22.14 -8.28
N GLY A 293 -7.00 22.10 -7.82
CA GLY A 293 -8.18 22.59 -8.56
C GLY A 293 -8.76 21.60 -9.56
N ASP A 294 -8.25 20.36 -9.62
CA ASP A 294 -8.90 19.30 -10.39
C ASP A 294 -10.26 18.93 -9.79
N PRO A 295 -11.30 18.68 -10.60
CA PRO A 295 -12.63 18.30 -10.09
C PRO A 295 -12.64 17.01 -9.24
N SER A 296 -11.60 16.20 -9.32
CA SER A 296 -11.46 14.99 -8.52
C SER A 296 -10.68 15.22 -7.22
N GLU A 297 -10.09 16.41 -7.01
CA GLU A 297 -9.24 16.73 -5.87
C GLU A 297 -9.99 16.54 -4.54
N LEU A 298 -9.34 15.89 -3.58
CA LEU A 298 -9.82 15.83 -2.20
C LEU A 298 -9.57 17.16 -1.51
N THR A 299 -10.61 17.75 -0.95
CA THR A 299 -10.56 19.04 -0.26
C THR A 299 -10.37 18.84 1.26
N PRO A 300 -9.96 19.87 2.02
CA PRO A 300 -9.92 19.79 3.48
C PRO A 300 -11.26 19.39 4.12
N GLU A 301 -12.38 19.78 3.53
CA GLU A 301 -13.74 19.45 3.97
C GLU A 301 -14.03 17.95 3.84
N ASP A 302 -13.43 17.28 2.86
CA ASP A 302 -13.60 15.86 2.61
C ASP A 302 -12.92 14.98 3.70
N ILE A 303 -11.90 15.50 4.37
CA ILE A 303 -11.07 14.72 5.31
C ILE A 303 -11.91 14.11 6.43
N THR A 304 -12.88 14.84 6.95
CA THR A 304 -13.76 14.31 8.02
C THR A 304 -14.55 13.10 7.52
N VAL A 305 -15.12 13.20 6.31
CA VAL A 305 -15.87 12.09 5.70
C VAL A 305 -14.94 10.91 5.41
N VAL A 306 -13.73 11.17 4.89
CA VAL A 306 -12.72 10.12 4.64
C VAL A 306 -12.40 9.36 5.94
N MET A 307 -12.20 10.05 7.05
CA MET A 307 -11.94 9.41 8.35
C MET A 307 -13.11 8.51 8.76
N GLU A 308 -14.36 9.00 8.67
CA GLU A 308 -15.56 8.22 8.95
C GLU A 308 -15.66 6.96 8.06
N GLN A 309 -15.26 7.08 6.78
CA GLN A 309 -15.25 5.92 5.86
C GLN A 309 -14.23 4.86 6.27
N TYR A 310 -13.05 5.25 6.77
CA TYR A 310 -12.08 4.30 7.31
C TYR A 310 -12.63 3.61 8.57
N GLU A 311 -13.23 4.34 9.50
CA GLU A 311 -13.84 3.75 10.69
C GLU A 311 -14.94 2.73 10.32
N LYS A 312 -15.86 3.12 9.44
CA LYS A 312 -16.91 2.25 8.90
C LYS A 312 -16.33 0.99 8.23
N LEU A 313 -15.22 1.14 7.49
CA LEU A 313 -14.55 0.03 6.85
C LEU A 313 -13.98 -0.95 7.87
N ALA A 314 -13.35 -0.47 8.95
CA ALA A 314 -12.80 -1.30 10.01
C ALA A 314 -13.91 -2.12 10.71
N GLU A 315 -15.03 -1.50 11.06
CA GLU A 315 -16.18 -2.18 11.67
C GLU A 315 -16.73 -3.31 10.77
N LEU A 316 -16.82 -3.03 9.48
CA LEU A 316 -17.34 -3.99 8.52
C LEU A 316 -16.37 -5.13 8.24
N MET A 317 -15.07 -4.88 8.22
CA MET A 317 -14.05 -5.93 8.13
C MET A 317 -14.18 -6.89 9.31
N ILE A 318 -14.33 -6.37 10.53
CA ILE A 318 -14.57 -7.18 11.74
C ILE A 318 -15.88 -8.00 11.60
N LYS A 319 -16.93 -7.40 11.08
CA LYS A 319 -18.20 -8.09 10.85
C LYS A 319 -18.06 -9.21 9.82
N LYS A 320 -17.43 -8.95 8.66
CA LYS A 320 -17.20 -9.95 7.62
C LYS A 320 -16.30 -11.09 8.10
N ASP A 321 -15.30 -10.81 8.92
CA ASP A 321 -14.46 -11.84 9.55
C ASP A 321 -15.30 -12.77 10.44
N LYS A 322 -16.16 -12.23 11.31
CA LYS A 322 -17.08 -12.99 12.14
C LYS A 322 -18.08 -13.82 11.34
N GLU A 323 -18.45 -13.40 10.13
CA GLU A 323 -19.32 -14.12 9.19
C GLU A 323 -18.56 -15.21 8.40
N GLY A 324 -17.26 -15.38 8.60
CA GLY A 324 -16.42 -16.33 7.88
C GLY A 324 -16.14 -15.92 6.42
N LYS A 325 -16.23 -14.63 6.09
CA LYS A 325 -15.96 -14.05 4.78
C LYS A 325 -14.93 -12.91 4.89
N PRO A 326 -13.74 -13.16 5.47
CA PRO A 326 -12.74 -12.12 5.63
C PRO A 326 -12.21 -11.64 4.28
N PHE A 327 -11.79 -10.37 4.25
CA PHE A 327 -10.99 -9.81 3.17
C PHE A 327 -9.87 -8.95 3.76
N THR A 328 -8.80 -8.77 3.00
CA THR A 328 -7.68 -7.92 3.36
C THR A 328 -7.86 -6.54 2.76
N PHE A 329 -7.68 -5.50 3.57
CA PHE A 329 -7.55 -4.14 3.08
C PHE A 329 -6.13 -3.64 3.34
N TYR A 330 -5.41 -3.28 2.29
CA TYR A 330 -3.96 -3.05 2.33
C TYR A 330 -3.52 -2.00 3.37
N HIS A 331 -4.30 -0.92 3.57
CA HIS A 331 -3.98 0.13 4.55
C HIS A 331 -4.03 -0.35 6.00
N TYR A 332 -4.70 -1.48 6.27
CA TYR A 332 -4.80 -2.07 7.62
C TYR A 332 -3.81 -3.23 7.84
N MET A 333 -2.99 -3.54 6.84
CA MET A 333 -1.96 -4.58 6.94
C MET A 333 -0.74 -4.06 7.71
N ILE A 334 -0.84 -4.07 9.03
CA ILE A 334 0.22 -3.68 9.95
C ILE A 334 0.72 -4.92 10.68
N ASP A 335 2.02 -5.22 10.57
CA ASP A 335 2.65 -6.25 11.40
C ASP A 335 2.93 -5.67 12.79
N LEU A 336 2.10 -6.07 13.76
CA LEU A 336 2.24 -5.67 15.16
C LEU A 336 3.22 -6.57 15.94
N SER A 337 3.73 -7.64 15.35
CA SER A 337 4.61 -8.63 16.01
C SER A 337 6.10 -8.32 15.81
N GLY A 338 6.45 -7.62 14.73
CA GLY A 338 7.83 -7.42 14.28
C GLY A 338 8.49 -6.10 14.73
N GLY A 339 7.76 -5.21 15.38
CA GLY A 339 8.22 -3.85 15.69
C GLY A 339 8.33 -2.94 14.45
N PRO A 340 8.86 -1.73 14.59
CA PRO A 340 8.89 -0.75 13.51
C PRO A 340 9.86 -1.15 12.40
N CYS A 341 9.43 -1.02 11.14
CA CYS A 341 10.29 -1.27 9.98
C CYS A 341 11.33 -0.16 9.82
N ILE A 342 12.57 -0.44 10.19
CA ILE A 342 13.68 0.52 10.13
C ILE A 342 13.94 1.06 8.71
N TYR A 343 13.79 0.24 7.68
CA TYR A 343 13.98 0.68 6.29
C TYR A 343 12.94 1.72 5.87
N LYS A 344 11.68 1.53 6.24
CA LYS A 344 10.61 2.53 5.98
C LYS A 344 10.87 3.84 6.71
N ARG A 345 11.45 3.78 7.90
CA ARG A 345 11.82 5.00 8.68
C ARG A 345 12.96 5.79 8.04
N ILE A 346 13.88 5.15 7.34
CA ILE A 346 15.10 5.76 6.81
C ILE A 346 14.97 6.13 5.34
N SER A 347 14.49 5.23 4.49
CA SER A 347 14.46 5.40 3.03
C SER A 347 13.04 5.51 2.45
N GLY A 348 12.01 5.37 3.26
CA GLY A 348 10.62 5.36 2.79
C GLY A 348 10.37 4.25 1.78
N CYS A 349 9.78 4.59 0.61
CA CYS A 349 9.52 3.64 -0.48
C CYS A 349 10.76 3.32 -1.33
N GLY A 350 11.87 4.03 -1.14
CA GLY A 350 13.09 3.88 -1.92
C GLY A 350 13.07 4.54 -3.31
N SER A 351 12.09 5.42 -3.57
CA SER A 351 12.00 6.19 -4.82
C SER A 351 13.32 6.92 -5.13
N GLY A 352 13.82 6.78 -6.36
CA GLY A 352 15.05 7.38 -6.84
C GLY A 352 16.35 6.77 -6.33
N THR A 353 16.28 5.80 -5.41
CA THR A 353 17.46 5.12 -4.85
C THR A 353 17.42 3.61 -5.01
N GLU A 354 16.38 2.98 -4.53
CA GLU A 354 16.19 1.53 -4.59
C GLU A 354 15.17 1.10 -5.66
N TYR A 355 14.29 2.02 -6.05
CA TYR A 355 13.21 1.86 -7.03
C TYR A 355 13.26 3.00 -8.04
N MET A 356 13.10 2.68 -9.32
CA MET A 356 13.04 3.64 -10.43
C MET A 356 12.03 3.20 -11.48
N ALA A 357 11.49 4.18 -12.23
CA ALA A 357 10.70 3.93 -13.42
C ALA A 357 11.55 4.06 -14.68
N VAL A 358 11.25 3.26 -15.70
CA VAL A 358 11.90 3.25 -17.00
C VAL A 358 10.88 3.53 -18.09
N THR A 359 11.07 4.58 -18.85
CA THR A 359 10.19 4.95 -19.97
C THR A 359 10.36 4.04 -21.19
N PRO A 360 9.46 4.06 -22.19
CA PRO A 360 9.63 3.33 -23.45
C PRO A 360 10.92 3.70 -24.22
N TRP A 361 11.50 4.84 -23.95
CA TRP A 361 12.75 5.31 -24.57
C TRP A 361 14.01 4.95 -23.76
N GLY A 362 13.84 4.47 -22.52
CA GLY A 362 14.93 4.06 -21.64
C GLY A 362 15.35 5.13 -20.62
N ASP A 363 14.62 6.23 -20.51
CA ASP A 363 14.88 7.25 -19.50
C ASP A 363 14.51 6.74 -18.11
N LEU A 364 15.31 7.13 -17.11
CA LEU A 364 15.10 6.76 -15.71
C LEU A 364 14.48 7.93 -14.94
N TYR A 365 13.41 7.61 -14.20
CA TYR A 365 12.75 8.54 -13.28
C TYR A 365 12.73 7.97 -11.86
N PRO A 366 12.69 8.82 -10.83
CA PRO A 366 12.65 8.36 -9.43
C PRO A 366 11.45 7.44 -9.12
N CYS A 367 10.29 7.71 -9.75
CA CYS A 367 9.06 6.93 -9.58
C CYS A 367 8.20 7.10 -10.84
N HIS A 368 7.27 6.17 -11.07
CA HIS A 368 6.30 6.24 -12.17
C HIS A 368 5.41 7.50 -12.14
N GLN A 369 5.20 8.09 -10.96
CA GLN A 369 4.42 9.34 -10.82
C GLN A 369 5.19 10.60 -11.26
N PHE A 370 6.52 10.53 -11.34
CA PHE A 370 7.35 11.67 -11.78
C PHE A 370 7.66 11.62 -13.28
N VAL A 371 7.19 10.60 -13.99
CA VAL A 371 7.42 10.52 -15.44
C VAL A 371 6.62 11.60 -16.15
N GLY A 372 7.33 12.45 -16.94
CA GLY A 372 6.74 13.58 -17.64
C GLY A 372 6.71 14.89 -16.82
N GLU A 373 7.16 14.89 -15.58
CA GLU A 373 7.40 16.08 -14.78
C GLU A 373 8.83 16.60 -15.05
N GLU A 374 9.00 17.94 -15.18
CA GLU A 374 10.29 18.61 -15.41
C GLU A 374 11.03 18.90 -14.09
#